data_be558801be25a2407bdbc401a2843c14
#
_entry.id   be558801be25a2407bdbc401a2843c14
#
_cell.length_a   1.000
_cell.length_b   1.000
_cell.length_c   1.000
_cell.angle_alpha   90.00
_cell.angle_beta   90.00
_cell.angle_gamma   90.00
#
_symmetry.space_group_name_H-M   'P 1'
#
loop_
_entity.id
_entity.type
_entity.pdbx_description
1 polymer ?
#
loop_
_entity_poly.entity_id
_entity_poly.type
_entity_poly.pdbx_seq_one_letter_code
_entity_poly.pdbx_strand_id
1 'polypeptide(L)'
;MSEQRAARATASRGAPFNVRARHAAVVAVVAATVAGVVAMARVVPDDETASVESRLAVPEFRPDAKASTWFCPGVPGNDESISGRVIVSNSGEVPVGGTITRFAQDGTARRQRFAVAARSTLEVDALVGIESPFVSTLVESQGAALAVEQRTLHRAGDAVAQCASSPSGTWFLADGFTGAESIEQVVVTNPSLDSAILDVTFVTAIGERAPQSLKGVVAPPESVRVFDMAALDARNEATVAVSVVASVGRVVVGRSQHYLGRGRLGYTMSLGASATSDRWYFADGTKNAEVAEEFVVFNPYSYDQQLTFIVAADDGTALDPLTVTAPAKRVTKFAPTALGALPDGRYSAVVSATPAGASTSQQPGVVVERVSTRQSGKSTASSVLLGAPLPAARWVAPSGTAAVGDDSLRVFNPGAVSASLRITYLGPAGAVAVEGYEEVALAPGASVSIALAAEVSATSLSVESSEPIVVARRVSRGAKQSLDSAASLVAVASGAVSGAASGAANCAAGERC
;
A
#
# COMPACT_ATOMS: atom_id res chain seq x y z
N MET A 1 109.96 4.56 14.77
CA MET A 1 110.11 3.13 14.82
C MET A 1 108.75 2.58 14.51
N SER A 2 108.59 2.11 13.29
CA SER A 2 108.18 0.77 12.80
C SER A 2 106.77 0.40 13.24
N GLU A 3 105.85 -0.12 12.44
CA GLU A 3 105.97 -0.82 11.18
C GLU A 3 104.56 -0.95 10.51
N GLN A 4 104.60 -0.92 9.25
CA GLN A 4 103.45 -1.22 8.32
C GLN A 4 102.95 -2.62 8.51
N ARG A 5 101.62 -2.80 8.39
CA ARG A 5 101.14 -4.00 7.73
C ARG A 5 99.84 -3.73 6.98
N ALA A 6 99.94 -3.91 5.70
CA ALA A 6 98.83 -3.90 4.75
C ALA A 6 97.96 -5.14 4.92
N ALA A 7 96.65 -5.00 4.89
CA ALA A 7 95.68 -6.10 4.70
C ALA A 7 94.86 -5.87 3.41
N ARG A 8 95.03 -6.80 2.49
CA ARG A 8 94.37 -6.86 1.19
C ARG A 8 92.81 -6.91 1.33
N ALA A 9 92.15 -5.99 0.68
CA ALA A 9 90.69 -6.08 0.44
C ALA A 9 90.40 -7.03 -0.74
N THR A 10 89.73 -8.13 -0.50
CA THR A 10 89.17 -8.99 -1.52
C THR A 10 87.84 -8.40 -2.00
N ALA A 11 87.80 -7.93 -3.24
CA ALA A 11 86.63 -7.49 -3.91
C ALA A 11 85.73 -8.67 -4.22
N SER A 12 84.53 -8.78 -3.59
CA SER A 12 83.50 -9.72 -4.01
C SER A 12 82.77 -9.16 -5.25
N ARG A 13 82.86 -9.87 -6.35
CA ARG A 13 82.14 -9.59 -7.58
C ARG A 13 80.65 -9.81 -7.31
N GLY A 14 79.86 -8.74 -7.25
CA GLY A 14 78.40 -8.81 -7.26
C GLY A 14 77.91 -9.41 -8.58
N ALA A 15 77.05 -10.44 -8.49
CA ALA A 15 76.44 -11.03 -9.64
C ALA A 15 75.49 -10.01 -10.32
N PRO A 16 75.31 -9.99 -11.64
CA PRO A 16 74.44 -9.05 -12.33
C PRO A 16 72.97 -9.31 -11.95
N PHE A 17 72.36 -8.32 -11.35
CA PHE A 17 70.93 -8.35 -11.00
C PHE A 17 70.08 -8.36 -12.27
N ASN A 18 69.41 -9.50 -12.52
CA ASN A 18 68.61 -9.73 -13.71
C ASN A 18 67.28 -8.98 -13.62
N VAL A 19 67.19 -7.78 -14.18
CA VAL A 19 66.03 -6.89 -14.19
C VAL A 19 64.76 -7.59 -14.75
N ARG A 20 64.95 -8.53 -15.71
CA ARG A 20 63.85 -9.31 -16.29
C ARG A 20 63.19 -10.25 -15.29
N ALA A 21 63.94 -10.79 -14.31
CA ALA A 21 63.37 -11.67 -13.27
C ALA A 21 62.49 -10.87 -12.27
N ARG A 22 62.82 -9.62 -12.01
CA ARG A 22 62.00 -8.74 -11.15
C ARG A 22 60.68 -8.35 -11.79
N HIS A 23 60.67 -8.05 -13.08
CA HIS A 23 59.42 -7.77 -13.81
C HIS A 23 58.50 -9.00 -13.89
N ALA A 24 59.05 -10.20 -14.10
CA ALA A 24 58.30 -11.43 -14.08
C ALA A 24 57.69 -11.74 -12.69
N ALA A 25 58.42 -11.49 -11.60
CA ALA A 25 57.90 -11.67 -10.25
C ALA A 25 56.77 -10.68 -9.91
N VAL A 26 56.90 -9.40 -10.30
CA VAL A 26 55.86 -8.36 -10.09
C VAL A 26 54.58 -8.71 -10.90
N VAL A 27 54.72 -9.12 -12.16
CA VAL A 27 53.61 -9.54 -12.98
C VAL A 27 52.93 -10.79 -12.40
N ALA A 28 53.67 -11.75 -11.87
CA ALA A 28 53.09 -12.93 -11.21
C ALA A 28 52.32 -12.59 -9.93
N VAL A 29 52.82 -11.66 -9.12
CA VAL A 29 52.14 -11.19 -7.90
C VAL A 29 50.85 -10.41 -8.26
N VAL A 30 50.91 -9.54 -9.27
CA VAL A 30 49.72 -8.80 -9.73
C VAL A 30 48.69 -9.76 -10.32
N ALA A 31 49.11 -10.76 -11.11
CA ALA A 31 48.21 -11.78 -11.66
C ALA A 31 47.60 -12.66 -10.55
N ALA A 32 48.33 -13.02 -9.53
CA ALA A 32 47.84 -13.78 -8.38
C ALA A 32 46.84 -12.97 -7.51
N THR A 33 47.10 -11.66 -7.30
CA THR A 33 46.16 -10.78 -6.59
C THR A 33 44.88 -10.56 -7.39
N VAL A 34 44.96 -10.32 -8.68
CA VAL A 34 43.76 -10.22 -9.55
C VAL A 34 42.97 -11.53 -9.60
N ALA A 35 43.65 -12.68 -9.73
CA ALA A 35 42.99 -13.99 -9.67
C ALA A 35 42.36 -14.26 -8.29
N GLY A 36 43.01 -13.85 -7.20
CA GLY A 36 42.47 -13.96 -5.85
C GLY A 36 41.21 -13.09 -5.63
N VAL A 37 41.22 -11.84 -6.12
CA VAL A 37 40.06 -10.94 -6.07
C VAL A 37 38.89 -11.48 -6.92
N VAL A 38 39.17 -12.01 -8.13
CA VAL A 38 38.14 -12.63 -8.98
C VAL A 38 37.61 -13.94 -8.38
N ALA A 39 38.46 -14.73 -7.72
CA ALA A 39 38.04 -15.94 -7.03
C ALA A 39 37.21 -15.61 -5.77
N MET A 40 37.58 -14.59 -4.99
CA MET A 40 36.75 -14.11 -3.87
C MET A 40 35.42 -13.53 -4.34
N ALA A 41 35.38 -12.81 -5.46
CA ALA A 41 34.14 -12.32 -6.04
C ALA A 41 33.21 -13.44 -6.54
N ARG A 42 33.73 -14.67 -6.76
CA ARG A 42 32.94 -15.84 -7.14
C ARG A 42 32.58 -16.77 -5.98
N VAL A 43 33.23 -16.60 -4.81
CA VAL A 43 33.00 -17.41 -3.60
C VAL A 43 32.19 -16.64 -2.54
N VAL A 44 32.09 -15.31 -2.67
CA VAL A 44 30.98 -14.60 -2.03
C VAL A 44 29.73 -15.19 -2.71
N PRO A 45 28.87 -15.98 -1.99
CA PRO A 45 27.54 -16.22 -2.51
C PRO A 45 27.04 -14.82 -2.86
N ASP A 46 26.37 -14.69 -4.00
CA ASP A 46 25.48 -13.57 -4.20
C ASP A 46 24.56 -13.61 -2.93
N ASP A 47 25.04 -13.06 -1.82
CA ASP A 47 24.14 -12.32 -0.99
C ASP A 47 23.46 -11.46 -2.05
N GLU A 48 22.27 -11.90 -2.44
CA GLU A 48 21.29 -10.98 -2.92
C GLU A 48 21.58 -9.76 -2.07
N THR A 49 22.33 -8.82 -2.65
CA THR A 49 22.19 -7.43 -2.22
C THR A 49 20.70 -7.30 -2.36
N ALA A 50 20.02 -7.61 -1.26
CA ALA A 50 18.72 -7.12 -1.01
C ALA A 50 18.94 -5.65 -1.30
N SER A 51 18.72 -5.28 -2.58
CA SER A 51 18.27 -3.96 -2.89
C SER A 51 17.25 -3.79 -1.78
N VAL A 52 17.51 -2.86 -0.89
CA VAL A 52 16.49 -2.33 -0.01
C VAL A 52 15.57 -1.62 -1.00
N GLU A 53 14.95 -2.39 -1.88
CA GLU A 53 13.66 -2.09 -2.43
C GLU A 53 12.88 -1.85 -1.15
N SER A 54 12.60 -0.59 -0.93
CA SER A 54 11.60 -0.15 0.02
C SER A 54 10.34 -0.89 -0.44
N ARG A 55 10.23 -2.15 0.01
CA ARG A 55 9.07 -2.98 -0.31
C ARG A 55 7.93 -2.26 0.34
N LEU A 56 7.11 -1.69 -0.51
CA LEU A 56 5.78 -1.28 -0.07
C LEU A 56 5.27 -2.39 0.83
N ALA A 57 4.94 -2.09 2.08
CA ALA A 57 4.22 -3.02 2.92
C ALA A 57 2.79 -3.09 2.37
N VAL A 58 2.67 -3.62 1.14
CA VAL A 58 1.40 -3.92 0.52
C VAL A 58 0.78 -4.96 1.42
N PRO A 59 -0.50 -4.82 1.78
CA PRO A 59 -1.23 -5.90 2.40
C PRO A 59 -1.13 -7.13 1.50
N GLU A 60 -0.31 -8.08 1.91
CA GLU A 60 0.03 -9.25 1.13
C GLU A 60 -0.08 -10.48 2.02
N PHE A 61 -0.84 -11.48 1.59
CA PHE A 61 -0.78 -12.79 2.22
C PHE A 61 0.20 -13.70 1.44
N ARG A 62 0.94 -14.54 2.17
CA ARG A 62 1.90 -15.47 1.59
C ARG A 62 1.43 -16.88 1.86
N PRO A 63 0.82 -17.57 0.88
CA PRO A 63 0.23 -18.90 1.10
C PRO A 63 1.18 -19.93 1.71
N ASP A 64 2.48 -19.79 1.45
CA ASP A 64 3.52 -20.72 1.88
C ASP A 64 4.17 -20.33 3.23
N ALA A 65 3.81 -19.17 3.81
CA ALA A 65 4.39 -18.78 5.10
C ALA A 65 3.83 -19.66 6.24
N LYS A 66 4.65 -19.90 7.25
CA LYS A 66 4.25 -20.68 8.44
C LYS A 66 3.44 -19.86 9.44
N ALA A 67 3.44 -18.55 9.28
CA ALA A 67 2.72 -17.61 10.13
C ALA A 67 2.38 -16.35 9.32
N SER A 68 1.32 -15.66 9.69
CA SER A 68 0.98 -14.35 9.15
C SER A 68 0.61 -13.39 10.28
N THR A 69 0.86 -12.11 10.04
CA THR A 69 0.61 -11.04 10.97
C THR A 69 -0.07 -9.90 10.23
N TRP A 70 -1.12 -9.34 10.83
CA TRP A 70 -1.90 -8.26 10.25
C TRP A 70 -2.18 -7.17 11.26
N PHE A 71 -1.99 -5.93 10.87
CA PHE A 71 -2.12 -4.75 11.71
C PHE A 71 -3.21 -3.84 11.14
N CYS A 72 -4.34 -3.76 11.81
CA CYS A 72 -5.46 -2.92 11.38
C CYS A 72 -5.33 -1.49 11.92
N PRO A 73 -5.72 -0.46 11.15
CA PRO A 73 -5.43 0.93 11.48
C PRO A 73 -6.10 1.45 12.76
N GLY A 74 -7.19 0.83 13.20
CA GLY A 74 -7.86 1.20 14.44
C GLY A 74 -9.29 1.72 14.22
N VAL A 75 -10.07 1.69 15.29
CA VAL A 75 -11.48 2.08 15.32
C VAL A 75 -11.69 3.06 16.48
N PRO A 76 -12.47 4.15 16.29
CA PRO A 76 -12.93 4.95 17.42
C PRO A 76 -13.76 4.11 18.39
N GLY A 77 -13.46 4.18 19.69
CA GLY A 77 -14.08 3.31 20.70
C GLY A 77 -14.96 4.03 21.71
N ASN A 78 -14.99 5.37 21.72
CA ASN A 78 -15.78 6.17 22.68
C ASN A 78 -17.12 6.65 22.12
N ASP A 79 -17.48 6.25 20.90
CA ASP A 79 -18.73 6.64 20.27
C ASP A 79 -19.64 5.41 20.14
N GLU A 80 -20.72 5.35 20.90
CA GLU A 80 -21.69 4.25 20.87
C GLU A 80 -22.37 4.07 19.49
N SER A 81 -22.29 5.09 18.63
CA SER A 81 -22.78 5.02 17.25
C SER A 81 -21.82 4.33 16.30
N ILE A 82 -20.62 4.00 16.76
CA ILE A 82 -19.57 3.32 16.00
C ILE A 82 -19.43 1.88 16.48
N SER A 83 -19.34 0.96 15.53
CA SER A 83 -18.91 -0.41 15.80
C SER A 83 -17.79 -0.81 14.84
N GLY A 84 -16.81 -1.53 15.36
CA GLY A 84 -15.67 -2.01 14.61
C GLY A 84 -15.69 -3.52 14.44
N ARG A 85 -15.32 -4.00 13.26
CA ARG A 85 -15.17 -5.42 12.97
C ARG A 85 -13.81 -5.67 12.34
N VAL A 86 -13.17 -6.74 12.75
CA VAL A 86 -12.01 -7.32 12.06
C VAL A 86 -12.50 -8.56 11.34
N ILE A 87 -12.29 -8.59 10.03
CA ILE A 87 -12.73 -9.65 9.15
C ILE A 87 -11.51 -10.45 8.76
N VAL A 88 -11.49 -11.72 9.16
CA VAL A 88 -10.39 -12.66 8.95
C VAL A 88 -10.86 -13.72 7.97
N SER A 89 -10.28 -13.73 6.77
CA SER A 89 -10.61 -14.69 5.72
C SER A 89 -9.50 -15.69 5.54
N ASN A 90 -9.84 -16.96 5.66
CA ASN A 90 -8.94 -18.08 5.39
C ASN A 90 -9.20 -18.61 3.98
N SER A 91 -8.31 -18.33 3.04
CA SER A 91 -8.36 -18.85 1.67
C SER A 91 -7.74 -20.24 1.54
N GLY A 92 -7.13 -20.79 2.60
CA GLY A 92 -6.45 -22.08 2.60
C GLY A 92 -7.37 -23.27 2.86
N GLU A 93 -6.83 -24.46 2.60
CA GLU A 93 -7.53 -25.75 2.69
C GLU A 93 -7.60 -26.32 4.11
N VAL A 94 -6.96 -25.70 5.09
CA VAL A 94 -6.91 -26.16 6.47
C VAL A 94 -7.37 -25.07 7.43
N PRO A 95 -7.98 -25.43 8.57
CA PRO A 95 -8.30 -24.45 9.60
C PRO A 95 -7.03 -23.75 10.11
N VAL A 96 -7.14 -22.47 10.43
CA VAL A 96 -6.05 -21.64 10.96
C VAL A 96 -6.47 -21.07 12.30
N GLY A 97 -5.60 -21.22 13.31
CA GLY A 97 -5.76 -20.61 14.62
C GLY A 97 -4.76 -19.48 14.86
N GLY A 98 -5.09 -18.60 15.81
CA GLY A 98 -4.21 -17.48 16.12
C GLY A 98 -4.67 -16.68 17.33
N THR A 99 -4.13 -15.47 17.43
CA THR A 99 -4.43 -14.51 18.49
C THR A 99 -4.79 -13.16 17.88
N ILE A 100 -5.84 -12.55 18.38
CA ILE A 100 -6.20 -11.16 18.13
C ILE A 100 -5.80 -10.36 19.37
N THR A 101 -4.94 -9.36 19.18
CA THR A 101 -4.54 -8.43 20.23
C THR A 101 -5.13 -7.06 19.92
N ARG A 102 -5.81 -6.46 20.88
CA ARG A 102 -6.35 -5.11 20.80
C ARG A 102 -5.50 -4.18 21.64
N PHE A 103 -5.12 -3.04 21.09
CA PHE A 103 -4.30 -2.01 21.74
C PHE A 103 -5.13 -0.77 22.02
N ALA A 104 -5.05 -0.26 23.24
CA ALA A 104 -5.63 1.01 23.65
C ALA A 104 -4.60 2.15 23.63
N GLN A 105 -5.07 3.39 23.79
CA GLN A 105 -4.19 4.56 23.85
C GLN A 105 -3.34 4.62 25.12
N ASP A 106 -3.80 4.03 26.21
CA ASP A 106 -3.10 3.99 27.50
C ASP A 106 -2.06 2.86 27.61
N GLY A 107 -1.87 2.07 26.54
CA GLY A 107 -0.98 0.92 26.51
C GLY A 107 -1.64 -0.37 27.03
N THR A 108 -2.94 -0.35 27.34
CA THR A 108 -3.66 -1.58 27.67
C THR A 108 -3.76 -2.47 26.45
N ALA A 109 -3.38 -3.74 26.58
CA ALA A 109 -3.52 -4.75 25.56
C ALA A 109 -4.47 -5.88 25.99
N ARG A 110 -5.35 -6.33 25.10
CA ARG A 110 -6.27 -7.45 25.30
C ARG A 110 -6.08 -8.51 24.23
N ARG A 111 -5.83 -9.73 24.64
CA ARG A 111 -5.55 -10.86 23.74
C ARG A 111 -6.70 -11.85 23.77
N GLN A 112 -7.14 -12.28 22.58
CA GLN A 112 -8.20 -13.27 22.39
C GLN A 112 -7.74 -14.31 21.37
N ARG A 113 -7.90 -15.59 21.67
CA ARG A 113 -7.68 -16.65 20.67
C ARG A 113 -8.82 -16.71 19.68
N PHE A 114 -8.51 -17.05 18.44
CA PHE A 114 -9.48 -17.32 17.39
C PHE A 114 -9.12 -18.61 16.63
N ALA A 115 -10.11 -19.14 15.95
CA ALA A 115 -9.93 -20.16 14.92
C ALA A 115 -10.88 -19.86 13.76
N VAL A 116 -10.38 -19.99 12.54
CA VAL A 116 -11.16 -19.83 11.31
C VAL A 116 -11.05 -21.12 10.49
N ALA A 117 -12.18 -21.67 10.08
CA ALA A 117 -12.21 -22.91 9.30
C ALA A 117 -11.55 -22.74 7.93
N ALA A 118 -11.24 -23.85 7.26
CA ALA A 118 -10.78 -23.81 5.88
C ALA A 118 -11.79 -23.10 4.98
N ARG A 119 -11.28 -22.27 4.06
CA ARG A 119 -12.10 -21.56 3.04
C ARG A 119 -13.30 -20.82 3.62
N SER A 120 -13.10 -20.17 4.78
CA SER A 120 -14.17 -19.48 5.49
C SER A 120 -13.73 -18.13 6.03
N THR A 121 -14.70 -17.39 6.53
CA THR A 121 -14.53 -16.04 7.08
C THR A 121 -14.99 -16.01 8.53
N LEU A 122 -14.24 -15.31 9.37
CA LEU A 122 -14.56 -15.00 10.75
C LEU A 122 -14.66 -13.48 10.91
N GLU A 123 -15.74 -13.02 11.50
CA GLU A 123 -15.91 -11.62 11.90
C GLU A 123 -15.77 -11.51 13.42
N VAL A 124 -14.91 -10.60 13.88
CA VAL A 124 -14.62 -10.39 15.30
C VAL A 124 -14.84 -8.92 15.64
N ASP A 125 -15.49 -8.67 16.78
CA ASP A 125 -15.67 -7.32 17.28
C ASP A 125 -14.31 -6.71 17.69
N ALA A 126 -13.97 -5.55 17.10
CA ALA A 126 -12.70 -4.87 17.35
C ALA A 126 -12.63 -4.20 18.73
N LEU A 127 -13.77 -3.94 19.37
CA LEU A 127 -13.87 -3.15 20.60
C LEU A 127 -14.15 -4.02 21.84
N VAL A 128 -14.42 -5.31 21.68
CA VAL A 128 -14.82 -6.15 22.80
C VAL A 128 -13.74 -6.25 23.89
N GLY A 129 -14.13 -5.96 25.13
CA GLY A 129 -13.28 -6.12 26.32
C GLY A 129 -12.16 -5.09 26.47
N ILE A 130 -12.24 -3.96 25.73
CA ILE A 130 -11.30 -2.86 25.85
C ILE A 130 -12.04 -1.53 25.67
N GLU A 131 -11.74 -0.59 26.55
CA GLU A 131 -12.29 0.77 26.51
C GLU A 131 -11.15 1.75 26.23
N SER A 132 -11.27 2.48 25.13
CA SER A 132 -10.28 3.48 24.70
C SER A 132 -10.91 4.39 23.65
N PRO A 133 -10.49 5.68 23.57
CA PRO A 133 -10.91 6.55 22.47
C PRO A 133 -10.62 5.99 21.08
N PHE A 134 -9.55 5.21 20.93
CA PHE A 134 -9.20 4.44 19.75
C PHE A 134 -8.65 3.08 20.12
N VAL A 135 -9.00 2.07 19.34
CA VAL A 135 -8.53 0.70 19.51
C VAL A 135 -8.00 0.19 18.17
N SER A 136 -6.71 -0.14 18.12
CA SER A 136 -6.11 -0.85 16.99
C SER A 136 -6.06 -2.35 17.24
N THR A 137 -6.00 -3.13 16.16
CA THR A 137 -6.04 -4.59 16.25
C THR A 137 -4.86 -5.21 15.52
N LEU A 138 -4.21 -6.15 16.18
CA LEU A 138 -3.19 -7.05 15.65
C LEU A 138 -3.78 -8.46 15.55
N VAL A 139 -3.66 -9.09 14.39
CA VAL A 139 -4.04 -10.49 14.15
C VAL A 139 -2.78 -11.27 13.83
N GLU A 140 -2.47 -12.26 14.66
CA GLU A 140 -1.33 -13.17 14.49
C GLU A 140 -1.85 -14.60 14.32
N SER A 141 -1.37 -15.32 13.32
CA SER A 141 -1.81 -16.69 13.05
C SER A 141 -0.67 -17.65 12.79
N GLN A 142 -0.90 -18.91 13.13
CA GLN A 142 -0.07 -20.04 12.76
C GLN A 142 -0.59 -20.61 11.43
N GLY A 143 -0.13 -20.04 10.33
CA GLY A 143 -0.59 -20.35 8.98
C GLY A 143 -0.73 -19.09 8.14
N ALA A 144 -0.68 -19.24 6.83
CA ALA A 144 -0.37 -18.14 5.95
C ALA A 144 -1.49 -17.69 5.04
N ALA A 145 -2.54 -18.47 4.90
CA ALA A 145 -3.58 -18.20 3.91
C ALA A 145 -4.64 -17.19 4.40
N LEU A 146 -4.27 -16.32 5.34
CA LEU A 146 -5.18 -15.30 5.88
C LEU A 146 -5.06 -13.98 5.15
N ALA A 147 -6.20 -13.39 4.84
CA ALA A 147 -6.36 -11.98 4.48
C ALA A 147 -7.23 -11.30 5.54
N VAL A 148 -6.84 -10.09 5.97
CA VAL A 148 -7.52 -9.40 7.06
C VAL A 148 -7.86 -7.97 6.64
N GLU A 149 -9.09 -7.56 6.93
CA GLU A 149 -9.59 -6.20 6.74
C GLU A 149 -10.30 -5.72 8.00
N GLN A 150 -10.37 -4.42 8.15
CA GLN A 150 -11.13 -3.76 9.21
C GLN A 150 -12.34 -3.06 8.61
N ARG A 151 -13.49 -3.26 9.22
CA ARG A 151 -14.72 -2.56 8.89
C ARG A 151 -15.18 -1.74 10.08
N THR A 152 -15.58 -0.51 9.80
CA THR A 152 -16.16 0.40 10.80
C THR A 152 -17.56 0.77 10.34
N LEU A 153 -18.53 0.50 11.17
CA LEU A 153 -19.93 0.89 10.95
C LEU A 153 -20.17 2.21 11.67
N HIS A 154 -20.53 3.23 10.92
CA HIS A 154 -20.79 4.56 11.44
C HIS A 154 -22.08 5.11 10.86
N ARG A 155 -22.84 5.88 11.64
CA ARG A 155 -24.10 6.47 11.15
C ARG A 155 -23.94 7.37 9.91
N ALA A 156 -22.76 7.97 9.72
CA ALA A 156 -22.43 8.80 8.55
C ALA A 156 -21.92 7.99 7.35
N GLY A 157 -21.78 6.68 7.47
CA GLY A 157 -21.32 5.78 6.43
C GLY A 157 -20.40 4.68 6.97
N ASP A 158 -20.44 3.51 6.35
CA ASP A 158 -19.53 2.43 6.68
C ASP A 158 -18.19 2.68 5.99
N ALA A 159 -17.12 2.33 6.67
CA ALA A 159 -15.78 2.37 6.13
C ALA A 159 -15.14 0.99 6.17
N VAL A 160 -14.34 0.68 5.16
CA VAL A 160 -13.50 -0.52 5.11
C VAL A 160 -12.07 -0.09 4.87
N ALA A 161 -11.14 -0.63 5.65
CA ALA A 161 -9.73 -0.38 5.51
C ALA A 161 -8.95 -1.68 5.46
N GLN A 162 -7.92 -1.73 4.63
CA GLN A 162 -6.95 -2.83 4.65
C GLN A 162 -6.18 -2.83 5.98
N CYS A 163 -5.75 -4.00 6.42
CA CYS A 163 -4.78 -4.15 7.49
C CYS A 163 -3.39 -4.36 6.87
N ALA A 164 -2.36 -3.74 7.42
CA ALA A 164 -0.99 -3.91 6.95
C ALA A 164 -0.45 -5.30 7.29
N SER A 165 0.34 -5.89 6.42
CA SER A 165 1.02 -7.17 6.69
C SER A 165 2.32 -7.01 7.49
N SER A 166 2.82 -5.77 7.63
CA SER A 166 4.00 -5.46 8.44
C SER A 166 4.00 -3.99 8.90
N PRO A 167 4.61 -3.67 10.05
CA PRO A 167 4.87 -2.29 10.43
C PRO A 167 6.04 -1.72 9.62
N SER A 168 6.04 -0.40 9.39
CA SER A 168 7.06 0.31 8.62
C SER A 168 7.68 1.48 9.39
N GLY A 169 8.87 1.90 8.97
CA GLY A 169 9.51 3.13 9.44
C GLY A 169 8.98 4.40 8.77
N THR A 170 8.22 4.28 7.69
CA THR A 170 7.65 5.42 6.95
C THR A 170 6.22 5.14 6.56
N TRP A 171 5.38 6.18 6.60
CA TRP A 171 3.99 6.12 6.17
C TRP A 171 3.56 7.44 5.55
N PHE A 172 2.69 7.35 4.55
CA PHE A 172 2.17 8.50 3.81
C PHE A 172 0.66 8.39 3.64
N LEU A 173 -0.03 9.53 3.77
CA LEU A 173 -1.45 9.71 3.48
C LEU A 173 -1.54 10.90 2.52
N ALA A 174 -2.12 10.72 1.34
CA ALA A 174 -2.11 11.76 0.30
C ALA A 174 -3.29 12.73 0.43
N ASP A 175 -4.49 12.24 0.77
CA ASP A 175 -5.67 13.06 1.03
C ASP A 175 -5.91 13.18 2.53
N GLY A 176 -6.49 14.29 2.94
CA GLY A 176 -6.99 14.58 4.26
C GLY A 176 -7.77 15.89 4.18
N PHE A 177 -8.71 16.10 5.08
CA PHE A 177 -9.63 17.21 4.99
C PHE A 177 -10.11 17.66 6.36
N THR A 178 -9.83 18.92 6.71
CA THR A 178 -10.26 19.55 7.96
C THR A 178 -11.20 20.75 7.74
N GLY A 179 -11.65 20.94 6.50
CA GLY A 179 -12.60 21.99 6.13
C GLY A 179 -13.98 21.76 6.74
N ALA A 180 -14.72 22.86 7.04
CA ALA A 180 -16.07 22.82 7.59
C ALA A 180 -16.19 21.96 8.86
N GLU A 181 -15.26 22.12 9.79
CA GLU A 181 -15.19 21.38 11.07
C GLU A 181 -15.06 19.86 10.89
N SER A 182 -14.66 19.40 9.70
CA SER A 182 -14.36 17.98 9.43
C SER A 182 -13.19 17.52 10.29
N ILE A 183 -13.26 16.26 10.74
CA ILE A 183 -12.32 15.70 11.68
C ILE A 183 -11.41 14.73 10.93
N GLU A 184 -10.13 15.04 10.88
CA GLU A 184 -9.08 14.16 10.39
C GLU A 184 -8.19 13.73 11.55
N GLN A 185 -8.12 12.43 11.77
CA GLN A 185 -7.30 11.84 12.82
C GLN A 185 -6.31 10.84 12.20
N VAL A 186 -5.02 11.12 12.37
CA VAL A 186 -3.96 10.17 12.02
C VAL A 186 -3.74 9.24 13.20
N VAL A 187 -3.94 7.96 12.96
CA VAL A 187 -3.89 6.91 13.98
C VAL A 187 -2.58 6.14 13.81
N VAL A 188 -1.73 6.17 14.82
CA VAL A 188 -0.42 5.49 14.81
C VAL A 188 -0.43 4.39 15.86
N THR A 189 -0.23 3.16 15.42
CA THR A 189 -0.13 1.99 16.31
C THR A 189 1.32 1.55 16.41
N ASN A 190 1.83 1.49 17.62
CA ASN A 190 3.09 0.81 17.93
C ASN A 190 2.80 -0.60 18.46
N PRO A 191 2.96 -1.64 17.64
CA PRO A 191 2.70 -3.01 18.07
C PRO A 191 3.88 -3.66 18.80
N SER A 192 5.02 -2.97 18.90
CA SER A 192 6.25 -3.46 19.49
C SER A 192 6.20 -3.40 21.03
N LEU A 193 7.06 -4.20 21.67
CA LEU A 193 7.34 -4.13 23.12
C LEU A 193 8.28 -2.97 23.48
N ASP A 194 8.86 -2.30 22.48
CA ASP A 194 9.72 -1.13 22.66
C ASP A 194 9.01 0.13 22.16
N SER A 195 9.36 1.29 22.73
CA SER A 195 8.84 2.57 22.26
C SER A 195 9.35 2.90 20.86
N ALA A 196 8.50 3.49 20.02
CA ALA A 196 8.90 4.12 18.77
C ALA A 196 9.03 5.63 18.94
N ILE A 197 9.91 6.26 18.16
CA ILE A 197 10.10 7.72 18.11
C ILE A 197 9.72 8.21 16.71
N LEU A 198 8.80 9.14 16.64
CA LEU A 198 8.13 9.56 15.42
C LEU A 198 8.34 11.04 15.13
N ASP A 199 8.54 11.37 13.86
CA ASP A 199 8.38 12.69 13.30
C ASP A 199 7.15 12.70 12.39
N VAL A 200 6.22 13.63 12.61
CA VAL A 200 5.03 13.82 11.79
C VAL A 200 5.13 15.16 11.08
N THR A 201 5.05 15.13 9.77
CA THR A 201 4.98 16.33 8.92
C THR A 201 3.72 16.28 8.08
N PHE A 202 3.21 17.44 7.68
CA PHE A 202 2.05 17.49 6.81
C PHE A 202 2.17 18.60 5.77
N VAL A 203 1.47 18.41 4.66
CA VAL A 203 1.45 19.33 3.53
C VAL A 203 0.02 19.82 3.32
N THR A 204 -0.14 21.15 3.29
CA THR A 204 -1.41 21.81 2.96
C THR A 204 -1.27 22.55 1.64
N ALA A 205 -2.31 23.25 1.22
CA ALA A 205 -2.26 24.10 0.03
C ALA A 205 -1.12 25.15 0.08
N ILE A 206 -0.75 25.61 1.28
CA ILE A 206 0.32 26.59 1.47
C ILE A 206 1.72 25.95 1.39
N GLY A 207 1.86 24.70 1.82
CA GLY A 207 3.11 23.95 1.79
C GLY A 207 3.30 22.98 2.94
N GLU A 208 4.54 22.49 3.05
CA GLU A 208 4.95 21.57 4.11
C GLU A 208 5.02 22.32 5.45
N ARG A 209 4.53 21.67 6.50
CA ARG A 209 4.60 22.11 7.89
C ARG A 209 5.14 20.99 8.74
N ALA A 210 6.06 21.33 9.64
CA ALA A 210 6.71 20.42 10.56
C ALA A 210 6.75 21.03 11.97
N PRO A 211 5.61 21.12 12.69
CA PRO A 211 5.56 21.69 14.01
C PRO A 211 6.53 21.00 14.97
N GLN A 212 7.17 21.77 15.86
CA GLN A 212 8.13 21.21 16.83
C GLN A 212 7.46 20.19 17.77
N SER A 213 6.16 20.36 18.06
CA SER A 213 5.36 19.43 18.88
C SER A 213 5.17 18.06 18.24
N LEU A 214 5.42 17.93 16.93
CA LEU A 214 5.30 16.70 16.14
C LEU A 214 6.67 16.07 15.83
N LYS A 215 7.76 16.56 16.40
CA LYS A 215 9.10 15.99 16.27
C LYS A 215 9.47 15.20 17.52
N GLY A 216 10.05 14.02 17.32
CA GLY A 216 10.47 13.16 18.41
C GLY A 216 9.33 12.66 19.29
N VAL A 217 8.13 12.51 18.74
CA VAL A 217 6.97 12.04 19.51
C VAL A 217 7.13 10.59 19.88
N VAL A 218 7.00 10.29 21.17
CA VAL A 218 7.09 8.90 21.66
C VAL A 218 5.75 8.20 21.47
N ALA A 219 5.77 7.07 20.77
CA ALA A 219 4.69 6.09 20.75
C ALA A 219 5.07 4.94 21.70
N PRO A 220 4.43 4.82 22.88
CA PRO A 220 4.74 3.77 23.86
C PRO A 220 4.56 2.35 23.29
N PRO A 221 5.13 1.33 23.96
CA PRO A 221 4.90 -0.05 23.58
C PRO A 221 3.42 -0.43 23.55
N GLU A 222 3.03 -1.32 22.65
CA GLU A 222 1.67 -1.89 22.54
C GLU A 222 0.55 -0.85 22.67
N SER A 223 0.70 0.33 22.02
CA SER A 223 -0.20 1.47 22.20
C SER A 223 -0.64 2.12 20.89
N VAL A 224 -1.68 2.92 21.00
CA VAL A 224 -2.21 3.75 19.91
C VAL A 224 -1.98 5.23 20.22
N ARG A 225 -1.46 5.97 19.26
CA ARG A 225 -1.40 7.44 19.28
C ARG A 225 -2.33 8.00 18.22
N VAL A 226 -3.06 9.04 18.57
CA VAL A 226 -3.98 9.72 17.64
C VAL A 226 -3.61 11.19 17.56
N PHE A 227 -3.48 11.68 16.35
CA PHE A 227 -3.17 13.07 16.04
C PHE A 227 -4.38 13.69 15.35
N ASP A 228 -5.05 14.61 16.03
CA ASP A 228 -6.10 15.44 15.45
C ASP A 228 -5.44 16.57 14.64
N MET A 229 -5.54 16.50 13.33
CA MET A 229 -4.83 17.39 12.44
C MET A 229 -5.31 18.83 12.53
N ALA A 230 -6.60 19.06 12.82
CA ALA A 230 -7.14 20.40 13.02
C ALA A 230 -6.60 21.09 14.27
N ALA A 231 -6.30 20.31 15.32
CA ALA A 231 -5.69 20.80 16.56
C ALA A 231 -4.17 21.03 16.41
N LEU A 232 -3.55 20.53 15.35
CA LEU A 232 -2.11 20.57 15.08
C LEU A 232 -1.74 21.48 13.90
N ASP A 233 -2.38 22.65 13.81
CA ASP A 233 -2.15 23.68 12.78
C ASP A 233 -2.58 23.33 11.34
N ALA A 234 -3.36 22.27 11.14
CA ALA A 234 -3.99 21.95 9.86
C ALA A 234 -5.51 22.24 9.86
N ARG A 235 -5.92 23.32 10.52
CA ARG A 235 -7.34 23.66 10.66
C ARG A 235 -7.90 24.27 9.38
N ASN A 236 -9.10 23.84 9.00
CA ASN A 236 -9.87 24.37 7.88
C ASN A 236 -9.18 24.22 6.50
N GLU A 237 -8.34 23.20 6.36
CA GLU A 237 -7.63 22.90 5.12
C GLU A 237 -8.49 22.01 4.19
N ALA A 238 -8.43 22.32 2.90
CA ALA A 238 -9.11 21.54 1.87
C ALA A 238 -8.32 20.27 1.48
N THR A 239 -7.07 20.17 1.92
CA THR A 239 -6.20 19.03 1.70
C THR A 239 -5.09 19.02 2.76
N VAL A 240 -4.89 17.87 3.37
CA VAL A 240 -3.81 17.64 4.34
C VAL A 240 -3.14 16.30 3.99
N ALA A 241 -2.02 16.33 3.29
CA ALA A 241 -1.21 15.12 3.16
C ALA A 241 -0.29 14.98 4.37
N VAL A 242 -0.11 13.75 4.85
CA VAL A 242 0.67 13.48 6.06
C VAL A 242 1.80 12.51 5.76
N SER A 243 2.96 12.77 6.35
CA SER A 243 4.12 11.86 6.39
C SER A 243 4.47 11.57 7.84
N VAL A 244 4.55 10.29 8.19
CA VAL A 244 5.00 9.80 9.50
C VAL A 244 6.30 9.03 9.30
N VAL A 245 7.36 9.47 9.96
CA VAL A 245 8.68 8.81 9.92
C VAL A 245 9.05 8.35 11.31
N ALA A 246 9.30 7.07 11.49
CA ALA A 246 9.83 6.53 12.74
C ALA A 246 11.36 6.53 12.68
N SER A 247 12.00 7.40 13.46
CA SER A 247 13.46 7.42 13.62
C SER A 247 13.95 6.25 14.48
N VAL A 248 13.09 5.73 15.35
CA VAL A 248 13.30 4.52 16.15
C VAL A 248 12.04 3.67 16.10
N GLY A 249 12.21 2.37 15.92
CA GLY A 249 11.10 1.42 15.85
C GLY A 249 10.38 1.42 14.50
N ARG A 250 9.24 0.74 14.47
CA ARG A 250 8.34 0.64 13.32
C ARG A 250 6.89 0.69 13.81
N VAL A 251 6.05 1.36 13.07
CA VAL A 251 4.65 1.58 13.43
C VAL A 251 3.72 1.23 12.26
N VAL A 252 2.43 1.24 12.52
CA VAL A 252 1.38 1.19 11.49
C VAL A 252 0.58 2.46 11.56
N VAL A 253 0.30 3.07 10.41
CA VAL A 253 -0.41 4.35 10.33
C VAL A 253 -1.64 4.22 9.46
N GLY A 254 -2.76 4.69 9.99
CA GLY A 254 -4.00 4.85 9.27
C GLY A 254 -4.62 6.22 9.52
N ARG A 255 -5.74 6.45 8.88
CA ARG A 255 -6.52 7.67 9.02
C ARG A 255 -7.98 7.34 9.30
N SER A 256 -8.57 8.05 10.25
CA SER A 256 -10.01 8.16 10.47
C SER A 256 -10.44 9.57 10.03
N GLN A 257 -11.41 9.64 9.12
CA GLN A 257 -11.87 10.90 8.54
C GLN A 257 -13.39 11.01 8.61
N HIS A 258 -13.87 12.05 9.27
CA HIS A 258 -15.29 12.40 9.27
C HIS A 258 -15.49 13.71 8.50
N TYR A 259 -16.11 13.63 7.34
CA TYR A 259 -16.42 14.78 6.49
C TYR A 259 -17.74 15.44 6.93
N LEU A 260 -17.75 16.76 7.15
CA LEU A 260 -18.88 17.49 7.70
C LEU A 260 -19.37 18.65 6.80
N GLY A 261 -18.80 18.81 5.60
CA GLY A 261 -19.25 19.87 4.70
C GLY A 261 -18.32 20.16 3.53
N ARG A 262 -18.55 21.28 2.86
CA ARG A 262 -17.84 21.74 1.65
C ARG A 262 -17.84 20.70 0.52
N GLY A 263 -18.97 20.04 0.30
CA GLY A 263 -19.13 19.06 -0.77
C GLY A 263 -18.65 17.66 -0.40
N ARG A 264 -18.08 17.46 0.80
CA ARG A 264 -17.69 16.14 1.33
C ARG A 264 -18.48 15.85 2.60
N LEU A 265 -19.16 14.72 2.64
CA LEU A 265 -19.90 14.23 3.79
C LEU A 265 -19.65 12.74 3.96
N GLY A 266 -19.75 12.25 5.19
CA GLY A 266 -19.61 10.83 5.50
C GLY A 266 -18.39 10.51 6.34
N TYR A 267 -18.20 9.22 6.57
CA TYR A 267 -17.09 8.69 7.37
C TYR A 267 -16.28 7.73 6.52
N THR A 268 -14.97 7.82 6.61
CA THR A 268 -14.06 6.87 5.94
C THR A 268 -12.85 6.57 6.81
N MET A 269 -12.27 5.40 6.57
CA MET A 269 -11.00 4.99 7.15
C MET A 269 -10.08 4.49 6.04
N SER A 270 -8.79 4.70 6.21
CA SER A 270 -7.79 4.18 5.28
C SER A 270 -6.51 3.77 6.00
N LEU A 271 -5.83 2.78 5.46
CA LEU A 271 -4.44 2.50 5.77
C LEU A 271 -3.56 3.48 4.98
N GLY A 272 -2.48 3.99 5.57
CA GLY A 272 -1.48 4.76 4.85
C GLY A 272 -0.65 3.88 3.90
N ALA A 273 0.03 4.52 2.95
CA ALA A 273 1.06 3.86 2.15
C ALA A 273 2.38 3.84 2.93
N SER A 274 2.99 2.67 3.06
CA SER A 274 4.27 2.53 3.78
C SER A 274 5.49 2.94 2.96
N ALA A 275 5.30 3.18 1.66
CA ALA A 275 6.29 3.71 0.74
C ALA A 275 5.59 4.39 -0.45
N THR A 276 6.35 5.15 -1.22
CA THR A 276 5.91 5.65 -2.53
C THR A 276 5.98 4.55 -3.58
N SER A 277 5.21 4.68 -4.66
CA SER A 277 5.30 3.82 -5.84
C SER A 277 5.41 4.65 -7.11
N ASP A 278 6.09 4.11 -8.11
CA ASP A 278 6.15 4.68 -9.45
C ASP A 278 4.85 4.43 -10.24
N ARG A 279 4.00 3.52 -9.75
CA ARG A 279 2.69 3.22 -10.34
C ARG A 279 1.64 2.94 -9.28
N TRP A 280 0.43 3.40 -9.56
CA TRP A 280 -0.76 3.14 -8.77
C TRP A 280 -1.91 2.74 -9.69
N TYR A 281 -2.60 1.66 -9.34
CA TYR A 281 -3.67 1.07 -10.14
C TYR A 281 -5.00 1.22 -9.41
N PHE A 282 -6.03 1.58 -10.16
CA PHE A 282 -7.39 1.77 -9.69
C PHE A 282 -8.35 1.00 -10.59
N ALA A 283 -8.83 -0.14 -10.14
CA ALA A 283 -9.75 -0.95 -10.93
C ALA A 283 -11.17 -0.38 -10.97
N ASP A 284 -11.59 0.36 -9.94
CA ASP A 284 -12.97 0.80 -9.76
C ASP A 284 -13.10 2.33 -9.82
N GLY A 285 -13.28 2.87 -11.01
CA GLY A 285 -13.62 4.26 -11.27
C GLY A 285 -15.03 4.41 -11.82
N THR A 286 -15.65 5.56 -11.60
CA THR A 286 -16.98 5.88 -12.12
C THR A 286 -17.04 7.36 -12.53
N LYS A 287 -17.54 7.62 -13.72
CA LYS A 287 -17.90 8.97 -14.18
C LYS A 287 -19.37 9.00 -14.51
N ASN A 288 -20.14 9.83 -13.85
CA ASN A 288 -21.52 10.18 -14.18
C ASN A 288 -21.92 11.48 -13.47
N ALA A 289 -23.16 11.90 -13.63
CA ALA A 289 -23.66 13.13 -13.01
C ALA A 289 -23.73 13.09 -11.48
N GLU A 290 -23.75 11.90 -10.88
CA GLU A 290 -23.91 11.70 -9.43
C GLU A 290 -22.58 11.48 -8.71
N VAL A 291 -21.49 11.17 -9.43
CA VAL A 291 -20.20 10.82 -8.86
C VAL A 291 -19.13 11.79 -9.33
N ALA A 292 -18.50 12.48 -8.39
CA ALA A 292 -17.29 13.26 -8.59
C ALA A 292 -16.09 12.48 -8.04
N GLU A 293 -15.08 12.28 -8.88
CA GLU A 293 -13.83 11.63 -8.48
C GLU A 293 -12.65 12.58 -8.66
N GLU A 294 -11.73 12.54 -7.70
CA GLU A 294 -10.51 13.32 -7.69
C GLU A 294 -9.33 12.41 -7.30
N PHE A 295 -8.27 12.44 -8.09
CA PHE A 295 -7.01 11.80 -7.75
C PHE A 295 -6.16 12.80 -6.98
N VAL A 296 -5.75 12.42 -5.78
CA VAL A 296 -4.93 13.21 -4.87
C VAL A 296 -3.57 12.56 -4.80
N VAL A 297 -2.56 13.28 -5.30
CA VAL A 297 -1.20 12.78 -5.44
C VAL A 297 -0.28 13.56 -4.51
N PHE A 298 0.36 12.86 -3.60
CA PHE A 298 1.37 13.42 -2.71
C PHE A 298 2.76 13.05 -3.22
N ASN A 299 3.56 14.07 -3.54
CA ASN A 299 4.98 13.95 -3.83
C ASN A 299 5.80 14.30 -2.57
N PRO A 300 6.34 13.30 -1.82
CA PRO A 300 7.13 13.58 -0.61
C PRO A 300 8.59 13.95 -0.91
N TYR A 301 9.05 13.86 -2.15
CA TYR A 301 10.43 14.14 -2.53
C TYR A 301 10.71 15.64 -2.68
N SER A 302 12.00 16.00 -2.67
CA SER A 302 12.49 17.37 -2.85
C SER A 302 12.66 17.77 -4.32
N TYR A 303 12.14 16.99 -5.25
CA TYR A 303 12.16 17.22 -6.70
C TYR A 303 10.79 16.91 -7.31
N ASP A 304 10.51 17.53 -8.44
CA ASP A 304 9.25 17.37 -9.14
C ASP A 304 9.14 15.98 -9.78
N GLN A 305 7.94 15.45 -9.81
CA GLN A 305 7.58 14.22 -10.52
C GLN A 305 6.66 14.56 -11.69
N GLN A 306 6.88 13.92 -12.83
CA GLN A 306 5.96 13.95 -13.95
C GLN A 306 5.00 12.78 -13.85
N LEU A 307 3.72 13.09 -13.77
CA LEU A 307 2.65 12.08 -13.71
C LEU A 307 2.09 11.82 -15.11
N THR A 308 1.80 10.55 -15.38
CA THR A 308 1.01 10.13 -16.54
C THR A 308 -0.21 9.38 -16.03
N PHE A 309 -1.40 9.90 -16.34
CA PHE A 309 -2.68 9.30 -15.98
C PHE A 309 -3.31 8.67 -17.22
N ILE A 310 -3.48 7.35 -17.17
CA ILE A 310 -4.04 6.54 -18.25
C ILE A 310 -5.37 5.97 -17.74
N VAL A 311 -6.40 6.05 -18.56
CA VAL A 311 -7.73 5.53 -18.27
C VAL A 311 -8.14 4.50 -19.32
N ALA A 312 -8.65 3.38 -18.85
CA ALA A 312 -9.32 2.36 -19.64
C ALA A 312 -10.83 2.44 -19.37
N ALA A 313 -11.58 3.00 -20.32
CA ALA A 313 -13.04 3.07 -20.26
C ALA A 313 -13.66 1.70 -20.60
N ASP A 314 -14.76 1.33 -19.93
CA ASP A 314 -15.38 0.01 -20.13
C ASP A 314 -15.99 -0.19 -21.52
N ASP A 315 -16.36 0.91 -22.19
CA ASP A 315 -16.87 0.87 -23.56
C ASP A 315 -15.77 0.74 -24.62
N GLY A 316 -14.49 0.67 -24.19
CA GLY A 316 -13.34 0.56 -25.06
C GLY A 316 -12.92 1.88 -25.72
N THR A 317 -13.46 3.04 -25.29
CA THR A 317 -13.04 4.35 -25.80
C THR A 317 -11.54 4.55 -25.51
N ALA A 318 -10.77 4.78 -26.56
CA ALA A 318 -9.37 5.14 -26.46
C ALA A 318 -9.23 6.61 -26.05
N LEU A 319 -8.45 6.88 -25.02
CA LEU A 319 -8.21 8.21 -24.46
C LEU A 319 -6.71 8.53 -24.48
N ASP A 320 -6.38 9.77 -24.85
CA ASP A 320 -5.02 10.25 -24.72
C ASP A 320 -4.64 10.37 -23.23
N PRO A 321 -3.43 9.98 -22.83
CA PRO A 321 -2.96 10.12 -21.46
C PRO A 321 -2.93 11.59 -21.01
N LEU A 322 -3.39 11.86 -19.79
CA LEU A 322 -3.20 13.16 -19.16
C LEU A 322 -1.84 13.22 -18.46
N THR A 323 -1.07 14.25 -18.79
CA THR A 323 0.22 14.52 -18.16
C THR A 323 0.10 15.67 -17.17
N VAL A 324 0.56 15.47 -15.93
CA VAL A 324 0.48 16.44 -14.83
C VAL A 324 1.80 16.49 -14.08
N THR A 325 2.28 17.68 -13.73
CA THR A 325 3.45 17.81 -12.84
C THR A 325 3.00 17.74 -11.38
N ALA A 326 3.66 16.89 -10.58
CA ALA A 326 3.55 16.87 -9.13
C ALA A 326 4.78 17.56 -8.51
N PRO A 327 4.67 18.84 -8.10
CA PRO A 327 5.80 19.59 -7.57
C PRO A 327 6.37 18.96 -6.28
N ALA A 328 7.64 19.22 -6.03
CA ALA A 328 8.36 18.78 -4.84
C ALA A 328 7.64 19.18 -3.56
N LYS A 329 7.48 18.23 -2.63
CA LYS A 329 6.88 18.48 -1.31
C LYS A 329 5.46 19.09 -1.38
N ARG A 330 4.65 18.66 -2.37
CA ARG A 330 3.30 19.20 -2.61
C ARG A 330 2.29 18.08 -2.85
N VAL A 331 1.04 18.49 -2.74
CA VAL A 331 -0.12 17.71 -3.19
C VAL A 331 -0.60 18.27 -4.51
N THR A 332 -0.82 17.38 -5.47
CA THR A 332 -1.43 17.69 -6.77
C THR A 332 -2.77 16.98 -6.86
N LYS A 333 -3.77 17.67 -7.39
CA LYS A 333 -5.11 17.12 -7.57
C LYS A 333 -5.53 17.24 -9.04
N PHE A 334 -6.17 16.22 -9.54
CA PHE A 334 -6.81 16.24 -10.85
C PHE A 334 -8.02 15.31 -10.88
N ALA A 335 -8.99 15.65 -11.71
CA ALA A 335 -10.19 14.86 -11.91
C ALA A 335 -10.12 14.12 -13.25
N PRO A 336 -10.71 12.92 -13.37
CA PRO A 336 -10.79 12.18 -14.64
C PRO A 336 -11.48 12.97 -15.75
N THR A 337 -12.38 13.89 -15.38
CA THR A 337 -13.06 14.80 -16.31
C THR A 337 -12.09 15.73 -17.08
N ALA A 338 -10.84 15.89 -16.60
CA ALA A 338 -9.81 16.62 -17.32
C ALA A 338 -9.41 15.94 -18.64
N LEU A 339 -9.71 14.66 -18.82
CA LEU A 339 -9.53 13.94 -20.09
C LEU A 339 -10.51 14.37 -21.19
N GLY A 340 -11.52 15.17 -20.86
CA GLY A 340 -12.49 15.74 -21.81
C GLY A 340 -13.37 14.71 -22.54
N ALA A 341 -12.77 13.71 -23.16
CA ALA A 341 -13.44 12.68 -23.95
C ALA A 341 -13.85 11.42 -23.13
N LEU A 342 -13.59 11.37 -21.82
CA LEU A 342 -13.98 10.23 -20.99
C LEU A 342 -15.52 10.10 -21.00
N PRO A 343 -16.10 8.98 -21.47
CA PRO A 343 -17.54 8.78 -21.47
C PRO A 343 -18.09 8.58 -20.06
N ASP A 344 -19.38 8.76 -19.90
CA ASP A 344 -20.07 8.35 -18.68
C ASP A 344 -20.08 6.83 -18.57
N GLY A 345 -19.80 6.32 -17.40
CA GLY A 345 -19.69 4.88 -17.15
C GLY A 345 -18.62 4.52 -16.15
N ARG A 346 -18.22 3.28 -16.19
CA ARG A 346 -17.14 2.74 -15.39
C ARG A 346 -15.80 2.85 -16.14
N TYR A 347 -14.73 2.99 -15.39
CA TYR A 347 -13.37 2.99 -15.93
C TYR A 347 -12.39 2.39 -14.93
N SER A 348 -11.23 1.99 -15.42
CA SER A 348 -10.05 1.69 -14.61
C SER A 348 -8.94 2.67 -14.95
N ALA A 349 -8.02 2.91 -14.03
CA ALA A 349 -6.97 3.90 -14.23
C ALA A 349 -5.61 3.45 -13.71
N VAL A 350 -4.57 4.01 -14.32
CA VAL A 350 -3.18 3.88 -13.88
C VAL A 350 -2.58 5.28 -13.76
N VAL A 351 -1.96 5.57 -12.62
CA VAL A 351 -1.15 6.77 -12.41
C VAL A 351 0.31 6.33 -12.35
N SER A 352 1.12 6.76 -13.29
CA SER A 352 2.57 6.52 -13.29
C SER A 352 3.31 7.80 -12.94
N ALA A 353 4.44 7.68 -12.23
CA ALA A 353 5.29 8.81 -11.85
C ALA A 353 6.73 8.57 -12.30
N THR A 354 7.34 9.62 -12.86
CA THR A 354 8.75 9.65 -13.21
C THR A 354 9.38 10.96 -12.73
N PRO A 355 10.65 11.00 -12.29
CA PRO A 355 11.31 12.26 -11.97
C PRO A 355 11.30 13.22 -13.18
N ALA A 356 10.98 14.50 -12.94
CA ALA A 356 10.95 15.51 -13.99
C ALA A 356 12.35 15.91 -14.49
N GLY A 357 13.43 15.51 -13.81
CA GLY A 357 14.82 15.78 -14.15
C GLY A 357 15.56 14.55 -14.67
N ALA A 358 16.66 14.79 -15.39
CA ALA A 358 17.50 13.73 -15.98
C ALA A 358 18.48 13.06 -14.99
N SER A 359 18.35 13.28 -13.70
CA SER A 359 19.28 12.72 -12.69
C SER A 359 18.97 11.25 -12.42
N THR A 360 19.91 10.36 -12.67
CA THR A 360 19.80 8.91 -12.39
C THR A 360 19.74 8.57 -10.90
N SER A 361 20.01 9.54 -10.01
CA SER A 361 19.90 9.37 -8.56
C SER A 361 18.51 9.63 -8.00
N GLN A 362 17.60 10.20 -8.81
CA GLN A 362 16.22 10.46 -8.42
C GLN A 362 15.38 9.21 -8.66
N GLN A 363 14.63 8.81 -7.66
CA GLN A 363 13.74 7.65 -7.76
C GLN A 363 12.33 8.10 -8.16
N PRO A 364 11.64 7.38 -9.07
CA PRO A 364 10.25 7.62 -9.33
C PRO A 364 9.41 7.24 -8.12
N GLY A 365 8.35 7.98 -7.87
CA GLY A 365 7.39 7.55 -6.86
C GLY A 365 6.60 8.70 -6.25
N VAL A 366 5.35 8.42 -6.02
CA VAL A 366 4.37 9.28 -5.34
C VAL A 366 3.46 8.41 -4.50
N VAL A 367 2.55 9.01 -3.75
CA VAL A 367 1.42 8.31 -3.13
C VAL A 367 0.14 8.83 -3.77
N VAL A 368 -0.74 7.94 -4.18
CA VAL A 368 -1.99 8.30 -4.86
C VAL A 368 -3.19 7.72 -4.13
N GLU A 369 -4.07 8.60 -3.69
CA GLU A 369 -5.40 8.25 -3.20
C GLU A 369 -6.46 8.81 -4.17
N ARG A 370 -7.53 8.07 -4.37
CA ARG A 370 -8.72 8.54 -5.09
C ARG A 370 -9.81 8.88 -4.09
N VAL A 371 -10.31 10.09 -4.17
CA VAL A 371 -11.49 10.54 -3.44
C VAL A 371 -12.69 10.41 -4.36
N SER A 372 -13.74 9.73 -3.92
CA SER A 372 -15.00 9.63 -4.63
C SER A 372 -16.09 10.24 -3.77
N THR A 373 -16.83 11.19 -4.33
CA THR A 373 -17.99 11.80 -3.68
C THR A 373 -19.22 11.51 -4.52
N ARG A 374 -20.15 10.78 -3.92
CA ARG A 374 -21.43 10.45 -4.55
C ARG A 374 -22.52 11.36 -4.02
N GLN A 375 -23.36 11.83 -4.91
CA GLN A 375 -24.58 12.56 -4.59
C GLN A 375 -25.79 11.73 -5.02
N SER A 376 -26.71 11.47 -4.08
CA SER A 376 -27.97 10.80 -4.36
C SER A 376 -29.11 11.61 -3.75
N GLY A 377 -29.82 12.36 -4.57
CA GLY A 377 -30.83 13.31 -4.11
C GLY A 377 -30.22 14.38 -3.19
N LYS A 378 -30.58 14.36 -1.91
CA LYS A 378 -30.04 15.28 -0.89
C LYS A 378 -28.88 14.67 -0.08
N SER A 379 -28.53 13.44 -0.34
CA SER A 379 -27.49 12.71 0.40
C SER A 379 -26.17 12.81 -0.34
N THR A 380 -25.10 12.98 0.41
CA THR A 380 -23.71 12.99 -0.10
C THR A 380 -22.90 12.00 0.71
N ALA A 381 -22.10 11.17 0.04
CA ALA A 381 -21.16 10.26 0.69
C ALA A 381 -19.78 10.36 0.04
N SER A 382 -18.75 10.52 0.86
CA SER A 382 -17.37 10.57 0.40
C SER A 382 -16.61 9.34 0.86
N SER A 383 -15.76 8.80 0.01
CA SER A 383 -14.86 7.69 0.31
C SER A 383 -13.47 7.96 -0.26
N VAL A 384 -12.47 7.34 0.36
CA VAL A 384 -11.07 7.44 -0.07
C VAL A 384 -10.54 6.03 -0.33
N LEU A 385 -9.85 5.85 -1.44
CA LEU A 385 -9.20 4.62 -1.84
C LEU A 385 -7.72 4.86 -2.10
N LEU A 386 -6.85 4.21 -1.36
CA LEU A 386 -5.44 4.06 -1.74
C LEU A 386 -5.36 3.11 -2.94
N GLY A 387 -4.66 3.50 -4.01
CA GLY A 387 -4.46 2.65 -5.18
C GLY A 387 -3.71 1.36 -4.85
N ALA A 388 -3.81 0.36 -5.72
CA ALA A 388 -2.93 -0.79 -5.66
C ALA A 388 -1.55 -0.41 -6.23
N PRO A 389 -0.45 -0.66 -5.54
CA PRO A 389 0.87 -0.33 -6.06
C PRO A 389 1.40 -1.35 -7.07
N LEU A 390 0.84 -2.56 -7.05
CA LEU A 390 1.24 -3.67 -7.93
C LEU A 390 0.03 -4.51 -8.31
N PRO A 391 -0.04 -5.02 -9.55
CA PRO A 391 -0.97 -6.09 -9.92
C PRO A 391 -0.47 -7.44 -9.39
N ALA A 392 -1.39 -8.37 -9.14
CA ALA A 392 -1.09 -9.72 -8.67
C ALA A 392 -1.98 -10.77 -9.35
N ALA A 393 -1.54 -12.04 -9.35
CA ALA A 393 -2.31 -13.13 -9.93
C ALA A 393 -3.38 -13.71 -8.99
N ARG A 394 -3.30 -13.39 -7.69
CA ARG A 394 -4.26 -13.87 -6.68
C ARG A 394 -4.65 -12.75 -5.75
N TRP A 395 -5.93 -12.68 -5.44
CA TRP A 395 -6.52 -11.68 -4.56
C TRP A 395 -7.55 -12.29 -3.64
N VAL A 396 -7.65 -11.75 -2.43
CA VAL A 396 -8.75 -12.04 -1.50
C VAL A 396 -9.41 -10.73 -1.13
N ALA A 397 -10.71 -10.66 -1.26
CA ALA A 397 -11.54 -9.54 -0.80
C ALA A 397 -12.34 -9.98 0.43
N PRO A 398 -11.84 -9.77 1.66
CA PRO A 398 -12.44 -10.30 2.87
C PRO A 398 -13.80 -9.70 3.20
N SER A 399 -13.93 -8.39 3.01
CA SER A 399 -15.12 -7.68 3.45
C SER A 399 -16.26 -7.80 2.46
N GLY A 400 -17.40 -8.24 2.96
CA GLY A 400 -18.68 -8.12 2.34
C GLY A 400 -19.66 -7.42 3.27
N THR A 401 -20.83 -7.09 2.79
CA THR A 401 -21.90 -6.56 3.62
C THR A 401 -23.11 -7.48 3.58
N ALA A 402 -23.58 -7.89 4.75
CA ALA A 402 -24.88 -8.57 4.88
C ALA A 402 -26.06 -7.58 4.78
N ALA A 403 -25.79 -6.28 4.70
CA ALA A 403 -26.80 -5.26 4.63
C ALA A 403 -27.28 -5.04 3.19
N VAL A 404 -28.50 -4.56 3.05
CA VAL A 404 -29.12 -4.22 1.77
C VAL A 404 -28.31 -3.13 1.08
N GLY A 405 -27.70 -3.43 -0.06
CA GLY A 405 -26.90 -2.50 -0.83
C GLY A 405 -26.29 -3.18 -2.06
N ASP A 406 -25.62 -2.39 -2.89
CA ASP A 406 -24.89 -2.92 -4.03
C ASP A 406 -23.49 -3.37 -3.56
N ASP A 407 -23.17 -4.62 -3.80
CA ASP A 407 -21.85 -5.17 -3.66
C ASP A 407 -21.36 -5.62 -5.04
N SER A 408 -20.21 -5.15 -5.44
CA SER A 408 -19.65 -5.49 -6.74
C SER A 408 -18.14 -5.68 -6.66
N LEU A 409 -17.67 -6.67 -7.41
CA LEU A 409 -16.27 -6.90 -7.65
C LEU A 409 -15.88 -6.26 -8.98
N ARG A 410 -14.73 -5.62 -8.99
CA ARG A 410 -14.15 -5.03 -10.17
C ARG A 410 -12.78 -5.63 -10.42
N VAL A 411 -12.56 -6.14 -11.62
CA VAL A 411 -11.26 -6.73 -12.01
C VAL A 411 -10.75 -6.00 -13.24
N PHE A 412 -9.49 -5.58 -13.19
CA PHE A 412 -8.80 -4.86 -14.25
C PHE A 412 -7.53 -5.61 -14.64
N ASN A 413 -7.32 -5.83 -15.94
CA ASN A 413 -6.10 -6.36 -16.51
C ASN A 413 -5.22 -5.21 -17.06
N PRO A 414 -4.25 -4.70 -16.31
CA PRO A 414 -3.35 -3.65 -16.78
C PRO A 414 -2.24 -4.17 -17.72
N GLY A 415 -2.16 -5.48 -17.92
CA GLY A 415 -1.12 -6.15 -18.70
C GLY A 415 -1.36 -6.10 -20.21
N ALA A 416 -0.37 -6.59 -20.97
CA ALA A 416 -0.42 -6.67 -22.43
C ALA A 416 -0.91 -8.05 -22.94
N VAL A 417 -1.21 -8.98 -22.04
CA VAL A 417 -1.65 -10.36 -22.36
C VAL A 417 -3.04 -10.58 -21.78
N SER A 418 -3.88 -11.34 -22.47
CA SER A 418 -5.20 -11.72 -21.96
C SER A 418 -5.06 -12.60 -20.73
N ALA A 419 -5.83 -12.27 -19.68
CA ALA A 419 -5.93 -13.02 -18.44
C ALA A 419 -7.13 -13.97 -18.47
N SER A 420 -7.00 -15.14 -17.87
CA SER A 420 -8.12 -16.04 -17.54
C SER A 420 -8.39 -15.97 -16.04
N LEU A 421 -9.62 -15.68 -15.64
CA LEU A 421 -10.02 -15.42 -14.26
C LEU A 421 -10.88 -16.56 -13.73
N ARG A 422 -10.68 -16.89 -12.46
CA ARG A 422 -11.59 -17.70 -11.65
C ARG A 422 -11.95 -16.95 -10.39
N ILE A 423 -13.25 -16.86 -10.09
CA ILE A 423 -13.75 -16.19 -8.89
C ILE A 423 -14.53 -17.21 -8.07
N THR A 424 -14.19 -17.30 -6.79
CA THR A 424 -14.84 -18.17 -5.82
C THR A 424 -15.22 -17.37 -4.58
N TYR A 425 -16.30 -17.71 -3.92
CA TYR A 425 -16.60 -17.20 -2.60
C TYR A 425 -16.16 -18.18 -1.51
N LEU A 426 -15.75 -17.62 -0.38
CA LEU A 426 -15.27 -18.37 0.78
C LEU A 426 -16.39 -18.40 1.82
N GLY A 427 -17.29 -19.36 1.69
CA GLY A 427 -18.42 -19.51 2.57
C GLY A 427 -18.19 -20.50 3.71
N PRO A 428 -19.09 -20.61 4.68
CA PRO A 428 -18.94 -21.51 5.81
C PRO A 428 -18.91 -23.01 5.44
N ALA A 429 -19.42 -23.34 4.25
CA ALA A 429 -19.40 -24.70 3.70
C ALA A 429 -18.21 -24.98 2.75
N GLY A 430 -17.30 -24.05 2.62
CA GLY A 430 -16.13 -24.12 1.73
C GLY A 430 -16.21 -23.12 0.56
N ALA A 431 -15.23 -23.21 -0.36
CA ALA A 431 -15.22 -22.39 -1.55
C ALA A 431 -16.24 -22.89 -2.58
N VAL A 432 -16.98 -21.96 -3.14
CA VAL A 432 -17.94 -22.22 -4.22
C VAL A 432 -17.66 -21.25 -5.38
N ALA A 433 -17.69 -21.76 -6.61
CA ALA A 433 -17.53 -20.92 -7.79
C ALA A 433 -18.68 -19.90 -7.89
N VAL A 434 -18.36 -18.70 -8.35
CA VAL A 434 -19.39 -17.70 -8.67
C VAL A 434 -19.93 -18.05 -10.05
N GLU A 435 -21.23 -18.32 -10.15
CA GLU A 435 -21.89 -18.75 -11.40
C GLU A 435 -21.56 -17.77 -12.54
N GLY A 436 -21.10 -18.32 -13.67
CA GLY A 436 -20.66 -17.54 -14.83
C GLY A 436 -19.25 -16.95 -14.74
N TYR A 437 -18.52 -17.22 -13.63
CA TYR A 437 -17.15 -16.70 -13.42
C TYR A 437 -16.14 -17.78 -13.03
N GLU A 438 -16.41 -19.01 -13.44
CA GLU A 438 -15.50 -20.15 -13.26
C GLU A 438 -14.28 -20.05 -14.17
N GLU A 439 -14.47 -19.48 -15.38
CA GLU A 439 -13.40 -19.21 -16.34
C GLU A 439 -13.80 -18.04 -17.24
N VAL A 440 -13.26 -16.85 -16.98
CA VAL A 440 -13.56 -15.63 -17.73
C VAL A 440 -12.28 -15.11 -18.38
N ALA A 441 -12.30 -14.90 -19.69
CA ALA A 441 -11.21 -14.25 -20.40
C ALA A 441 -11.34 -12.72 -20.26
N LEU A 442 -10.25 -12.06 -19.89
CA LEU A 442 -10.16 -10.60 -19.76
C LEU A 442 -9.02 -10.09 -20.66
N ALA A 443 -9.39 -9.36 -21.70
CA ALA A 443 -8.43 -8.82 -22.66
C ALA A 443 -7.44 -7.84 -22.03
N PRO A 444 -6.30 -7.55 -22.67
CA PRO A 444 -5.37 -6.50 -22.26
C PRO A 444 -6.08 -5.15 -22.12
N GLY A 445 -5.80 -4.41 -21.04
CA GLY A 445 -6.39 -3.12 -20.76
C GLY A 445 -7.88 -3.15 -20.40
N ALA A 446 -8.53 -4.31 -20.42
CA ALA A 446 -9.97 -4.44 -20.17
C ALA A 446 -10.27 -4.59 -18.67
N SER A 447 -11.53 -4.31 -18.34
CA SER A 447 -12.08 -4.51 -17.00
C SER A 447 -13.39 -5.27 -17.06
N VAL A 448 -13.70 -6.01 -16.01
CA VAL A 448 -15.02 -6.63 -15.80
C VAL A 448 -15.61 -6.19 -14.46
N SER A 449 -16.91 -5.93 -14.46
CA SER A 449 -17.69 -5.60 -13.26
C SER A 449 -18.68 -6.72 -12.97
N ILE A 450 -18.65 -7.22 -11.74
CA ILE A 450 -19.44 -8.35 -11.29
C ILE A 450 -20.32 -7.86 -10.14
N ALA A 451 -21.63 -7.79 -10.38
CA ALA A 451 -22.60 -7.56 -9.32
C ALA A 451 -22.72 -8.84 -8.50
N LEU A 452 -22.56 -8.74 -7.18
CA LEU A 452 -22.62 -9.89 -6.29
C LEU A 452 -24.06 -10.08 -5.80
N ALA A 453 -24.57 -11.30 -5.91
CA ALA A 453 -25.85 -11.66 -5.35
C ALA A 453 -25.84 -11.53 -3.82
N ALA A 454 -27.02 -11.30 -3.22
CA ALA A 454 -27.14 -11.06 -1.78
C ALA A 454 -26.55 -12.20 -0.92
N GLU A 455 -26.65 -13.43 -1.41
CA GLU A 455 -26.12 -14.63 -0.74
C GLU A 455 -24.61 -14.64 -0.70
N VAL A 456 -23.96 -13.96 -1.65
CA VAL A 456 -22.49 -13.90 -1.80
C VAL A 456 -21.91 -12.60 -1.23
N SER A 457 -22.72 -11.54 -1.17
CA SER A 457 -22.27 -10.21 -0.75
C SER A 457 -21.76 -10.14 0.69
N ALA A 458 -22.24 -11.04 1.56
CA ALA A 458 -21.80 -11.16 2.95
C ALA A 458 -20.52 -11.98 3.11
N THR A 459 -19.96 -12.55 2.04
CA THR A 459 -18.84 -13.48 2.11
C THR A 459 -17.55 -12.86 1.56
N SER A 460 -16.41 -13.46 1.92
CA SER A 460 -15.14 -13.17 1.28
C SER A 460 -15.08 -13.78 -0.12
N LEU A 461 -14.32 -13.14 -0.98
CA LEU A 461 -14.09 -13.59 -2.35
C LEU A 461 -12.61 -13.87 -2.58
N SER A 462 -12.33 -14.94 -3.31
CA SER A 462 -11.01 -15.24 -3.87
C SER A 462 -11.07 -15.08 -5.38
N VAL A 463 -10.09 -14.37 -5.93
CA VAL A 463 -9.90 -14.18 -7.37
C VAL A 463 -8.53 -14.73 -7.76
N GLU A 464 -8.52 -15.67 -8.67
CA GLU A 464 -7.31 -16.23 -9.27
C GLU A 464 -7.24 -15.87 -10.75
N SER A 465 -6.05 -15.56 -11.24
CA SER A 465 -5.82 -15.16 -12.62
C SER A 465 -4.56 -15.80 -13.17
N SER A 466 -4.54 -16.09 -14.47
CA SER A 466 -3.34 -16.54 -15.18
C SER A 466 -2.28 -15.45 -15.33
N GLU A 467 -2.69 -14.17 -15.29
CA GLU A 467 -1.84 -12.99 -15.43
C GLU A 467 -2.05 -12.04 -14.26
N PRO A 468 -1.09 -11.17 -13.95
CA PRO A 468 -1.26 -10.16 -12.89
C PRO A 468 -2.38 -9.17 -13.21
N ILE A 469 -3.34 -9.09 -12.33
CA ILE A 469 -4.54 -8.22 -12.42
C ILE A 469 -4.65 -7.33 -11.18
N VAL A 470 -5.58 -6.39 -11.21
CA VAL A 470 -5.96 -5.57 -10.04
C VAL A 470 -7.42 -5.82 -9.70
N VAL A 471 -7.71 -6.04 -8.43
CA VAL A 471 -9.05 -6.33 -7.94
C VAL A 471 -9.47 -5.29 -6.91
N ALA A 472 -10.64 -4.72 -7.09
CA ALA A 472 -11.28 -3.85 -6.11
C ALA A 472 -12.69 -4.36 -5.80
N ARG A 473 -13.13 -4.19 -4.56
CA ARG A 473 -14.50 -4.48 -4.14
C ARG A 473 -15.18 -3.18 -3.74
N ARG A 474 -16.32 -2.91 -4.30
CA ARG A 474 -17.19 -1.80 -3.89
C ARG A 474 -18.31 -2.37 -3.03
N VAL A 475 -18.42 -1.83 -1.83
CA VAL A 475 -19.48 -2.13 -0.89
C VAL A 475 -20.29 -0.88 -0.68
N SER A 476 -21.58 -0.88 -1.02
CA SER A 476 -22.47 0.21 -0.71
C SER A 476 -23.63 -0.30 0.15
N ARG A 477 -23.93 0.45 1.20
CA ARG A 477 -25.11 0.20 2.03
C ARG A 477 -26.14 1.29 1.76
N GLY A 478 -27.21 0.94 1.05
CA GLY A 478 -28.39 1.78 0.93
C GLY A 478 -29.15 1.77 2.25
N ALA A 479 -29.14 2.88 2.99
CA ALA A 479 -30.11 3.04 4.06
C ALA A 479 -31.39 3.63 3.46
N LYS A 480 -32.53 3.08 3.82
CA LYS A 480 -33.86 3.65 3.45
C LYS A 480 -34.02 5.12 3.88
N GLN A 481 -33.08 5.71 4.58
CA GLN A 481 -33.25 7.03 5.20
C GLN A 481 -32.07 7.99 5.15
N SER A 482 -30.86 7.64 4.73
CA SER A 482 -29.78 8.61 4.51
C SER A 482 -28.47 7.95 4.17
N LEU A 483 -27.69 8.65 3.35
CA LEU A 483 -26.30 8.37 3.06
C LEU A 483 -26.03 6.97 2.56
N ASP A 484 -26.05 6.84 1.26
CA ASP A 484 -25.40 5.72 0.61
C ASP A 484 -23.93 5.73 1.00
N SER A 485 -23.53 4.88 1.92
CA SER A 485 -22.11 4.69 2.17
C SER A 485 -21.58 3.75 1.08
N ALA A 486 -20.67 4.24 0.25
CA ALA A 486 -19.95 3.42 -0.69
C ALA A 486 -18.47 3.46 -0.31
N ALA A 487 -17.94 2.33 0.11
CA ALA A 487 -16.51 2.14 0.25
C ALA A 487 -15.99 1.32 -0.92
N SER A 488 -14.94 1.78 -1.57
CA SER A 488 -14.18 1.00 -2.53
C SER A 488 -12.88 0.58 -1.86
N LEU A 489 -12.51 -0.69 -2.01
CA LEU A 489 -11.36 -1.27 -1.37
C LEU A 489 -10.58 -2.10 -2.39
N VAL A 490 -9.27 -1.93 -2.42
CA VAL A 490 -8.38 -2.85 -3.13
C VAL A 490 -8.32 -4.15 -2.34
N ALA A 491 -8.55 -5.28 -2.99
CA ALA A 491 -8.43 -6.58 -2.36
C ALA A 491 -6.99 -6.84 -1.87
N VAL A 492 -6.80 -7.86 -1.05
CA VAL A 492 -5.49 -8.22 -0.53
C VAL A 492 -4.79 -9.14 -1.52
N ALA A 493 -3.63 -8.72 -2.01
CA ALA A 493 -2.82 -9.49 -2.96
C ALA A 493 -2.16 -10.71 -2.30
N SER A 494 -2.01 -11.78 -3.04
CA SER A 494 -1.16 -12.92 -2.70
C SER A 494 0.16 -12.79 -3.41
N GLY A 495 1.24 -12.73 -2.65
CA GLY A 495 2.64 -12.83 -3.09
C GLY A 495 2.96 -12.18 -4.43
N ALA A 496 3.49 -10.98 -4.44
CA ALA A 496 4.02 -10.40 -5.66
C ALA A 496 5.05 -11.36 -6.27
N VAL A 497 4.85 -11.76 -7.51
CA VAL A 497 5.88 -12.45 -8.27
C VAL A 497 7.03 -11.46 -8.44
N SER A 498 8.05 -11.56 -7.60
CA SER A 498 9.30 -10.86 -7.79
C SER A 498 9.92 -11.39 -9.06
N GLY A 499 9.74 -10.72 -10.20
CA GLY A 499 10.42 -11.15 -11.41
C GLY A 499 9.88 -10.69 -12.76
N ALA A 500 8.88 -9.82 -12.84
CA ALA A 500 8.33 -9.44 -14.15
C ALA A 500 8.17 -7.92 -14.36
N ALA A 501 9.05 -7.11 -13.82
CA ALA A 501 9.01 -5.66 -14.06
C ALA A 501 10.07 -5.15 -15.06
N SER A 502 10.65 -6.02 -15.91
CA SER A 502 11.59 -5.59 -16.97
C SER A 502 11.05 -5.70 -18.41
N GLY A 503 9.73 -5.78 -18.55
CA GLY A 503 9.05 -5.74 -19.84
C GLY A 503 8.16 -4.49 -19.95
N ALA A 504 8.71 -3.30 -19.70
CA ALA A 504 8.03 -2.08 -20.09
C ALA A 504 7.95 -2.09 -21.61
N ALA A 505 6.77 -2.30 -22.17
CA ALA A 505 6.51 -1.96 -23.54
C ALA A 505 6.79 -0.46 -23.70
N ASN A 506 7.98 -0.14 -24.22
CA ASN A 506 8.24 1.15 -24.81
C ASN A 506 7.36 1.21 -26.06
N CYS A 507 6.13 1.66 -25.92
CA CYS A 507 5.38 2.17 -27.05
C CYS A 507 6.04 3.49 -27.43
N ALA A 508 6.95 3.43 -28.41
CA ALA A 508 7.48 4.60 -29.07
C ALA A 508 6.30 5.35 -29.72
N ALA A 509 6.29 6.66 -29.57
CA ALA A 509 5.26 7.50 -30.15
C ALA A 509 5.12 7.21 -31.65
N GLY A 510 4.02 6.57 -32.03
CA GLY A 510 3.68 6.31 -33.43
C GLY A 510 3.26 4.90 -33.82
N GLU A 511 3.37 3.91 -32.96
CA GLU A 511 2.90 2.54 -33.27
C GLU A 511 1.64 2.19 -32.47
N ARG A 512 0.64 1.70 -33.19
CA ARG A 512 -0.62 1.20 -32.61
C ARG A 512 -0.33 -0.06 -31.81
N CYS A 513 -0.60 -0.01 -30.52
CA CYS A 513 -0.70 -1.21 -29.66
C CYS A 513 -2.08 -1.83 -29.81
#